data_3a78cb10cfe5971786109d26efca8f2b
#
_entry.id   3a78cb10cfe5971786109d26efca8f2b
#
_cell.length_a   1.000
_cell.length_b   1.000
_cell.length_c   1.000
_cell.angle_alpha   90.00
_cell.angle_beta   90.00
_cell.angle_gamma   90.00
#
_symmetry.space_group_name_H-M   'P 1'
#
loop_
_entity.id
_entity.type
_entity.pdbx_description
1 polymer ?
#
loop_
_entity_poly.entity_id
_entity_poly.type
_entity_poly.pdbx_seq_one_letter_code
_entity_poly.pdbx_strand_id
1 'polypeptide(L)'
;MAEKYHGQDLKDAHALAIGKIVMAWNEYHEMLGQTYGEICGRANWQDSLSEWQSISNDHQQRQKLLQAANAHLSGRALEETIWVVETTNQMLADQRNIGVHMPLMSYTDRDGTHQILPLAMFGNRRAGSMVGRDLLGEYEHFRSQIVRLSFFAGSIHYNISPMRQGPEVWEDRPTLTRWAVDV
;
A
#
# COMPACT_ATOMS: atom_id res chain seq x y z
N MET A 1 -36.86 -4.55 -21.32
CA MET A 1 -35.46 -4.51 -21.82
C MET A 1 -34.58 -4.16 -20.63
N ALA A 2 -34.34 -5.12 -19.77
CA ALA A 2 -33.48 -4.93 -18.57
C ALA A 2 -32.08 -5.43 -18.92
N GLU A 3 -31.18 -4.53 -18.91
CA GLU A 3 -29.83 -4.49 -18.35
C GLU A 3 -28.81 -5.51 -18.85
N LYS A 4 -28.35 -5.31 -20.08
CA LYS A 4 -27.09 -5.89 -20.58
C LYS A 4 -25.83 -5.26 -19.95
N TYR A 5 -25.98 -4.33 -19.01
CA TYR A 5 -24.86 -3.54 -18.46
C TYR A 5 -24.28 -4.05 -17.14
N HIS A 6 -24.95 -4.91 -16.40
CA HIS A 6 -24.50 -5.33 -15.06
C HIS A 6 -23.12 -5.99 -15.01
N GLY A 7 -22.76 -6.81 -15.99
CA GLY A 7 -21.45 -7.47 -15.99
C GLY A 7 -20.27 -6.52 -16.27
N GLN A 8 -20.50 -5.47 -17.08
CA GLN A 8 -19.46 -4.48 -17.38
C GLN A 8 -19.30 -3.51 -16.20
N ASP A 9 -20.38 -3.04 -15.61
CA ASP A 9 -20.35 -2.14 -14.44
C ASP A 9 -19.58 -2.79 -13.28
N LEU A 10 -19.78 -4.09 -13.07
CA LEU A 10 -19.06 -4.84 -12.03
C LEU A 10 -17.56 -4.94 -12.34
N LYS A 11 -17.17 -5.16 -13.59
CA LYS A 11 -15.76 -5.16 -14.02
C LYS A 11 -15.13 -3.79 -13.82
N ASP A 12 -15.84 -2.73 -14.18
CA ASP A 12 -15.38 -1.36 -14.05
C ASP A 12 -15.21 -0.98 -12.57
N ALA A 13 -16.12 -1.42 -11.69
CA ALA A 13 -16.00 -1.22 -10.25
C ALA A 13 -14.73 -1.90 -9.68
N HIS A 14 -14.43 -3.14 -10.08
CA HIS A 14 -13.22 -3.84 -9.66
C HIS A 14 -11.96 -3.17 -10.24
N ALA A 15 -11.95 -2.79 -11.51
CA ALA A 15 -10.84 -2.08 -12.13
C ALA A 15 -10.56 -0.75 -11.44
N LEU A 16 -11.61 0.00 -11.09
CA LEU A 16 -11.47 1.25 -10.34
C LEU A 16 -10.91 1.01 -8.94
N ALA A 17 -11.39 0.00 -8.23
CA ALA A 17 -10.90 -0.34 -6.89
C ALA A 17 -9.42 -0.73 -6.90
N ILE A 18 -9.01 -1.56 -7.88
CA ILE A 18 -7.60 -1.93 -8.10
C ILE A 18 -6.75 -0.70 -8.43
N GLY A 19 -7.24 0.16 -9.33
CA GLY A 19 -6.56 1.41 -9.69
C GLY A 19 -6.31 2.31 -8.47
N LYS A 20 -7.29 2.42 -7.57
CA LYS A 20 -7.16 3.18 -6.31
C LYS A 20 -6.09 2.59 -5.37
N ILE A 21 -5.95 1.26 -5.31
CA ILE A 21 -4.87 0.61 -4.54
C ILE A 21 -3.51 0.99 -5.12
N VAL A 22 -3.36 0.93 -6.45
CA VAL A 22 -2.10 1.28 -7.13
C VAL A 22 -1.72 2.73 -6.87
N MET A 23 -2.67 3.66 -6.98
CA MET A 23 -2.44 5.08 -6.72
C MET A 23 -2.00 5.32 -5.27
N ALA A 24 -2.75 4.79 -4.29
CA ALA A 24 -2.41 4.92 -2.88
C ALA A 24 -1.03 4.33 -2.55
N TRP A 25 -0.67 3.19 -3.18
CA TRP A 25 0.65 2.57 -3.03
C TRP A 25 1.77 3.44 -3.58
N ASN A 26 1.58 4.02 -4.75
CA ASN A 26 2.58 4.91 -5.36
C ASN A 26 2.78 6.17 -4.53
N GLU A 27 1.70 6.80 -4.05
CA GLU A 27 1.75 7.98 -3.17
C GLU A 27 2.49 7.66 -1.85
N TYR A 28 2.20 6.49 -1.27
CA TYR A 28 2.90 6.01 -0.08
C TYR A 28 4.41 5.80 -0.33
N HIS A 29 4.78 5.15 -1.45
CA HIS A 29 6.19 4.95 -1.81
C HIS A 29 6.92 6.25 -2.12
N GLU A 30 6.22 7.24 -2.70
CA GLU A 30 6.78 8.59 -2.89
C GLU A 30 7.09 9.24 -1.54
N MET A 31 6.17 9.13 -0.55
CA MET A 31 6.42 9.61 0.81
C MET A 31 7.63 8.96 1.47
N LEU A 32 7.82 7.64 1.28
CA LEU A 32 9.02 6.96 1.76
C LEU A 32 10.29 7.44 1.06
N GLY A 33 10.21 7.75 -0.24
CA GLY A 33 11.32 8.31 -1.01
C GLY A 33 11.72 9.70 -0.52
N GLN A 34 10.74 10.55 -0.23
CA GLN A 34 10.99 11.87 0.36
C GLN A 34 11.62 11.75 1.75
N THR A 35 11.15 10.80 2.57
CA THR A 35 11.73 10.48 3.88
C THR A 35 13.19 10.03 3.74
N TYR A 36 13.49 9.17 2.76
CA TYR A 36 14.86 8.76 2.44
C TYR A 36 15.75 9.96 2.07
N GLY A 37 15.25 10.86 1.21
CA GLY A 37 15.97 12.08 0.82
C GLY A 37 16.30 12.98 2.01
N GLU A 38 15.36 13.17 2.95
CA GLU A 38 15.60 13.98 4.16
C GLU A 38 16.64 13.31 5.08
N ILE A 39 16.62 11.99 5.24
CA ILE A 39 17.61 11.24 6.02
C ILE A 39 19.03 11.39 5.44
N CYS A 40 19.16 11.34 4.11
CA CYS A 40 20.45 11.51 3.43
C CYS A 40 20.97 12.95 3.46
N GLY A 41 20.14 13.90 3.87
CA GLY A 41 20.46 15.31 4.04
C GLY A 41 20.26 16.15 2.78
N ARG A 42 19.89 17.40 2.98
CA ARG A 42 19.45 18.30 1.91
C ARG A 42 20.48 18.58 0.83
N ALA A 43 21.76 18.58 1.16
CA ALA A 43 22.82 18.77 0.18
C ALA A 43 22.81 17.68 -0.92
N ASN A 44 22.32 16.49 -0.57
CA ASN A 44 22.28 15.31 -1.45
C ASN A 44 20.85 14.91 -1.83
N TRP A 45 19.85 15.73 -1.52
CA TRP A 45 18.44 15.35 -1.60
C TRP A 45 18.01 14.96 -3.03
N GLN A 46 18.43 15.72 -4.05
CA GLN A 46 18.12 15.42 -5.45
C GLN A 46 18.78 14.10 -5.90
N ASP A 47 20.05 13.90 -5.54
CA ASP A 47 20.78 12.67 -5.87
C ASP A 47 20.16 11.46 -5.18
N SER A 48 19.76 11.60 -3.92
CA SER A 48 19.10 10.57 -3.14
C SER A 48 17.73 10.20 -3.71
N LEU A 49 16.93 11.18 -4.15
CA LEU A 49 15.67 10.89 -4.84
C LEU A 49 15.91 10.23 -6.21
N SER A 50 16.92 10.66 -6.96
CA SER A 50 17.28 10.01 -8.22
C SER A 50 17.73 8.57 -8.01
N GLU A 51 18.50 8.30 -6.96
CA GLU A 51 18.87 6.95 -6.55
C GLU A 51 17.62 6.13 -6.18
N TRP A 52 16.72 6.67 -5.34
CA TRP A 52 15.46 6.03 -4.98
C TRP A 52 14.62 5.64 -6.20
N GLN A 53 14.43 6.57 -7.13
CA GLN A 53 13.65 6.36 -8.34
C GLN A 53 14.31 5.36 -9.32
N SER A 54 15.63 5.20 -9.28
CA SER A 54 16.35 4.22 -10.10
C SER A 54 16.15 2.78 -9.66
N ILE A 55 15.71 2.56 -8.42
CA ILE A 55 15.46 1.22 -7.86
C ILE A 55 14.10 0.75 -8.32
N SER A 56 14.07 -0.25 -9.20
CA SER A 56 12.84 -0.79 -9.81
C SER A 56 12.02 -1.72 -8.89
N ASN A 57 12.52 -2.03 -7.69
CA ASN A 57 11.90 -2.97 -6.77
C ASN A 57 11.54 -2.30 -5.45
N ASP A 58 10.25 -2.23 -5.15
CA ASP A 58 9.70 -1.60 -3.94
C ASP A 58 10.32 -2.14 -2.63
N HIS A 59 10.61 -3.44 -2.58
CA HIS A 59 11.27 -4.02 -1.41
C HIS A 59 12.70 -3.51 -1.25
N GLN A 60 13.46 -3.40 -2.34
CA GLN A 60 14.82 -2.86 -2.32
C GLN A 60 14.82 -1.38 -1.92
N GLN A 61 13.84 -0.59 -2.39
CA GLN A 61 13.66 0.80 -1.96
C GLN A 61 13.50 0.87 -0.43
N ARG A 62 12.61 0.06 0.14
CA ARG A 62 12.42 0.02 1.60
C ARG A 62 13.65 -0.46 2.36
N GLN A 63 14.42 -1.41 1.82
CA GLN A 63 15.69 -1.82 2.43
C GLN A 63 16.72 -0.67 2.42
N LYS A 64 16.74 0.12 1.35
CA LYS A 64 17.61 1.30 1.26
C LYS A 64 17.23 2.35 2.30
N LEU A 65 15.93 2.64 2.46
CA LEU A 65 15.42 3.52 3.52
C LEU A 65 15.86 3.03 4.90
N LEU A 66 15.72 1.74 5.18
CA LEU A 66 16.11 1.15 6.47
C LEU A 66 17.61 1.26 6.74
N GLN A 67 18.44 1.07 5.71
CA GLN A 67 19.88 1.26 5.81
C GLN A 67 20.24 2.72 6.16
N ALA A 68 19.64 3.69 5.46
CA ALA A 68 19.86 5.10 5.75
C ALA A 68 19.36 5.49 7.16
N ALA A 69 18.19 5.00 7.56
CA ALA A 69 17.66 5.24 8.90
C ALA A 69 18.59 4.73 10.00
N ASN A 70 19.10 3.50 9.88
CA ASN A 70 20.04 2.94 10.84
C ASN A 70 21.39 3.69 10.90
N ALA A 71 21.82 4.30 9.81
CA ALA A 71 23.06 5.06 9.75
C ALA A 71 22.94 6.47 10.32
N HIS A 72 21.75 7.12 10.22
CA HIS A 72 21.63 8.55 10.44
C HIS A 72 20.55 8.95 11.46
N LEU A 73 19.64 8.07 11.82
CA LEU A 73 18.58 8.35 12.79
C LEU A 73 18.86 7.69 14.14
N SER A 74 18.20 8.19 15.17
CA SER A 74 18.22 7.62 16.53
C SER A 74 16.89 7.83 17.23
N GLY A 75 16.68 7.16 18.37
CA GLY A 75 15.50 7.31 19.19
C GLY A 75 14.21 7.04 18.42
N ARG A 76 13.17 7.82 18.69
CA ARG A 76 11.82 7.61 18.13
C ARG A 76 11.80 7.65 16.59
N ALA A 77 12.55 8.56 15.97
CA ALA A 77 12.60 8.63 14.51
C ALA A 77 13.08 7.33 13.86
N LEU A 78 14.11 6.70 14.42
CA LEU A 78 14.60 5.39 13.97
C LEU A 78 13.56 4.28 14.21
N GLU A 79 13.00 4.22 15.42
CA GLU A 79 12.01 3.21 15.81
C GLU A 79 10.76 3.23 14.91
N GLU A 80 10.23 4.43 14.63
CA GLU A 80 9.04 4.58 13.79
C GLU A 80 9.34 4.27 12.32
N THR A 81 10.53 4.61 11.82
CA THR A 81 10.95 4.26 10.46
C THR A 81 11.10 2.75 10.30
N ILE A 82 11.71 2.06 11.26
CA ILE A 82 11.80 0.59 11.27
C ILE A 82 10.39 -0.01 11.26
N TRP A 83 9.52 0.44 12.17
CA TRP A 83 8.16 -0.07 12.27
C TRP A 83 7.36 0.08 10.98
N VAL A 84 7.45 1.23 10.30
CA VAL A 84 6.81 1.47 9.00
C VAL A 84 7.30 0.48 7.94
N VAL A 85 8.60 0.31 7.83
CA VAL A 85 9.19 -0.60 6.82
C VAL A 85 8.80 -2.05 7.09
N GLU A 86 8.88 -2.50 8.34
CA GLU A 86 8.52 -3.87 8.73
C GLU A 86 7.03 -4.15 8.51
N THR A 87 6.17 -3.24 8.97
CA THR A 87 4.71 -3.34 8.77
C THR A 87 4.35 -3.43 7.28
N THR A 88 5.00 -2.62 6.45
CA THR A 88 4.82 -2.67 5.00
C THR A 88 5.23 -4.02 4.43
N ASN A 89 6.39 -4.54 4.83
CA ASN A 89 6.89 -5.81 4.33
C ASN A 89 6.03 -7.01 4.77
N GLN A 90 5.53 -6.98 6.00
CA GLN A 90 4.77 -8.09 6.59
C GLN A 90 3.33 -8.17 6.08
N MET A 91 2.71 -7.04 5.79
CA MET A 91 1.28 -7.00 5.52
C MET A 91 0.90 -6.22 4.25
N LEU A 92 1.25 -4.94 4.15
CA LEU A 92 0.75 -4.08 3.08
C LEU A 92 1.22 -4.51 1.69
N ALA A 93 2.47 -4.95 1.56
CA ALA A 93 2.99 -5.46 0.29
C ALA A 93 2.22 -6.70 -0.19
N ASP A 94 1.82 -7.58 0.73
CA ASP A 94 0.98 -8.75 0.42
C ASP A 94 -0.44 -8.32 0.00
N GLN A 95 -1.07 -7.41 0.75
CA GLN A 95 -2.39 -6.84 0.41
C GLN A 95 -2.39 -6.18 -0.97
N ARG A 96 -1.39 -5.32 -1.24
CA ARG A 96 -1.22 -4.70 -2.57
C ARG A 96 -1.05 -5.76 -3.65
N ASN A 97 -0.23 -6.78 -3.42
CA ASN A 97 0.00 -7.83 -4.40
C ASN A 97 -1.24 -8.70 -4.63
N ILE A 98 -2.07 -8.95 -3.61
CA ILE A 98 -3.37 -9.58 -3.77
C ILE A 98 -4.26 -8.67 -4.64
N GLY A 99 -4.43 -7.40 -4.28
CA GLY A 99 -5.30 -6.48 -4.99
C GLY A 99 -4.93 -6.28 -6.47
N VAL A 100 -3.62 -6.21 -6.77
CA VAL A 100 -3.14 -5.88 -8.13
C VAL A 100 -2.89 -7.10 -9.01
N HIS A 101 -2.44 -8.21 -8.43
CA HIS A 101 -1.95 -9.38 -9.20
C HIS A 101 -2.77 -10.64 -9.01
N MET A 102 -3.87 -10.59 -8.25
CA MET A 102 -4.78 -11.71 -8.14
C MET A 102 -5.58 -11.86 -9.44
N PRO A 103 -5.57 -13.02 -10.08
CA PRO A 103 -6.39 -13.26 -11.26
C PRO A 103 -7.88 -13.31 -10.86
N LEU A 104 -8.69 -12.62 -11.64
CA LEU A 104 -10.14 -12.57 -11.49
C LEU A 104 -10.84 -13.29 -12.66
N MET A 105 -11.97 -13.89 -12.37
CA MET A 105 -12.85 -14.54 -13.33
C MET A 105 -14.23 -13.89 -13.28
N SER A 106 -14.74 -13.53 -14.45
CA SER A 106 -16.16 -13.14 -14.61
C SER A 106 -17.00 -14.42 -14.76
N TYR A 107 -18.02 -14.54 -13.94
CA TYR A 107 -18.96 -15.65 -13.95
C TYR A 107 -20.40 -15.13 -14.03
N THR A 108 -21.22 -15.83 -14.80
CA THR A 108 -22.66 -15.59 -14.84
C THR A 108 -23.33 -16.92 -14.46
N ASP A 109 -24.10 -16.89 -13.42
CA ASP A 109 -24.84 -18.08 -12.97
C ASP A 109 -26.10 -18.35 -13.82
N ARG A 110 -26.85 -19.39 -13.46
CA ARG A 110 -28.00 -19.84 -14.26
C ARG A 110 -29.19 -18.90 -14.23
N ASP A 111 -29.28 -18.04 -13.23
CA ASP A 111 -30.34 -17.03 -13.09
C ASP A 111 -29.96 -15.68 -13.74
N GLY A 112 -28.76 -15.60 -14.32
CA GLY A 112 -28.27 -14.42 -15.02
C GLY A 112 -27.50 -13.45 -14.12
N THR A 113 -27.26 -13.80 -12.84
CA THR A 113 -26.47 -12.94 -11.94
C THR A 113 -25.00 -12.97 -12.30
N HIS A 114 -24.41 -11.78 -12.51
CA HIS A 114 -22.99 -11.62 -12.81
C HIS A 114 -22.19 -11.49 -11.52
N GLN A 115 -21.05 -12.18 -11.47
CA GLN A 115 -20.12 -12.15 -10.34
C GLN A 115 -18.68 -12.02 -10.85
N ILE A 116 -17.84 -11.35 -10.05
CA ILE A 116 -16.38 -11.38 -10.19
C ILE A 116 -15.83 -12.21 -9.04
N LEU A 117 -15.12 -13.28 -9.38
CA LEU A 117 -14.59 -14.23 -8.41
C LEU A 117 -13.07 -14.32 -8.51
N PRO A 118 -12.36 -14.60 -7.40
CA PRO A 118 -10.95 -14.91 -7.47
C PRO A 118 -10.74 -16.24 -8.21
N LEU A 119 -9.85 -16.23 -9.20
CA LEU A 119 -9.49 -17.45 -9.94
C LEU A 119 -8.49 -18.29 -9.12
N ALA A 120 -9.01 -19.07 -8.17
CA ALA A 120 -8.22 -19.85 -7.23
C ALA A 120 -7.71 -21.21 -7.79
N MET A 121 -7.76 -21.37 -9.12
CA MET A 121 -7.29 -22.59 -9.78
C MET A 121 -5.75 -22.72 -9.76
N PHE A 122 -5.28 -23.94 -9.94
CA PHE A 122 -3.84 -24.26 -10.10
C PHE A 122 -2.96 -23.80 -8.92
N GLY A 123 -3.51 -23.80 -7.70
CA GLY A 123 -2.74 -23.48 -6.49
C GLY A 123 -2.38 -22.01 -6.31
N ASN A 124 -3.10 -21.09 -6.97
CA ASN A 124 -2.90 -19.66 -6.76
C ASN A 124 -3.28 -19.25 -5.33
N ARG A 125 -2.27 -19.09 -4.46
CA ARG A 125 -2.47 -18.78 -3.03
C ARG A 125 -3.16 -17.44 -2.81
N ARG A 126 -2.86 -16.41 -3.66
CA ARG A 126 -3.48 -15.10 -3.53
C ARG A 126 -4.97 -15.17 -3.79
N ALA A 127 -5.37 -15.81 -4.88
CA ALA A 127 -6.78 -16.03 -5.18
C ALA A 127 -7.46 -16.91 -4.13
N GLY A 128 -6.77 -17.95 -3.66
CA GLY A 128 -7.28 -18.84 -2.61
C GLY A 128 -7.62 -18.12 -1.30
N SER A 129 -6.82 -17.13 -0.91
CA SER A 129 -7.06 -16.33 0.31
C SER A 129 -8.29 -15.41 0.22
N MET A 130 -8.79 -15.17 -1.00
CA MET A 130 -9.90 -14.25 -1.27
C MET A 130 -11.22 -14.96 -1.58
N VAL A 131 -11.22 -16.29 -1.64
CA VAL A 131 -12.44 -17.09 -1.87
C VAL A 131 -13.44 -16.85 -0.73
N GLY A 132 -14.68 -16.51 -1.10
CA GLY A 132 -15.77 -16.27 -0.16
C GLY A 132 -15.75 -14.90 0.53
N ARG A 133 -14.82 -14.00 0.16
CA ARG A 133 -14.76 -12.62 0.68
C ARG A 133 -15.47 -11.64 -0.25
N ASP A 134 -15.96 -10.54 0.30
CA ASP A 134 -16.37 -9.37 -0.48
C ASP A 134 -15.12 -8.69 -1.07
N LEU A 135 -14.86 -8.94 -2.36
CA LEU A 135 -13.67 -8.44 -3.03
C LEU A 135 -13.57 -6.91 -3.04
N LEU A 136 -14.69 -6.21 -3.25
CA LEU A 136 -14.69 -4.75 -3.29
C LEU A 136 -14.46 -4.17 -1.90
N GLY A 137 -15.06 -4.77 -0.88
CA GLY A 137 -14.81 -4.40 0.52
C GLY A 137 -13.36 -4.64 0.94
N GLU A 138 -12.76 -5.76 0.55
CA GLU A 138 -11.34 -6.04 0.82
C GLU A 138 -10.41 -5.07 0.08
N TYR A 139 -10.71 -4.70 -1.17
CA TYR A 139 -9.90 -3.73 -1.92
C TYR A 139 -9.95 -2.34 -1.29
N GLU A 140 -11.13 -1.89 -0.85
CA GLU A 140 -11.24 -0.62 -0.13
C GLU A 140 -10.52 -0.68 1.22
N HIS A 141 -10.60 -1.81 1.92
CA HIS A 141 -9.84 -2.05 3.13
C HIS A 141 -8.32 -1.94 2.87
N PHE A 142 -7.79 -2.64 1.85
CA PHE A 142 -6.36 -2.56 1.50
C PHE A 142 -5.94 -1.12 1.19
N ARG A 143 -6.73 -0.41 0.39
CA ARG A 143 -6.47 1.01 0.10
C ARG A 143 -6.44 1.85 1.37
N SER A 144 -7.42 1.69 2.25
CA SER A 144 -7.51 2.48 3.49
C SER A 144 -6.33 2.25 4.42
N GLN A 145 -5.82 1.02 4.49
CA GLN A 145 -4.63 0.68 5.26
C GLN A 145 -3.38 1.37 4.73
N ILE A 146 -3.19 1.37 3.40
CA ILE A 146 -2.08 2.07 2.74
C ILE A 146 -2.15 3.57 3.05
N VAL A 147 -3.34 4.17 2.93
CA VAL A 147 -3.55 5.61 3.22
C VAL A 147 -3.22 5.94 4.68
N ARG A 148 -3.68 5.13 5.64
CA ARG A 148 -3.35 5.34 7.07
C ARG A 148 -1.85 5.30 7.32
N LEU A 149 -1.16 4.33 6.71
CA LEU A 149 0.29 4.22 6.87
C LEU A 149 1.03 5.36 6.15
N SER A 150 0.50 5.86 5.03
CA SER A 150 1.04 7.04 4.34
C SER A 150 0.98 8.29 5.22
N PHE A 151 -0.13 8.55 5.90
CA PHE A 151 -0.22 9.66 6.86
C PHE A 151 0.78 9.50 8.00
N PHE A 152 0.90 8.30 8.56
CA PHE A 152 1.87 8.03 9.61
C PHE A 152 3.32 8.22 9.13
N ALA A 153 3.67 7.74 7.92
CA ALA A 153 4.97 7.99 7.30
C ALA A 153 5.22 9.48 7.06
N GLY A 154 4.18 10.25 6.71
CA GLY A 154 4.23 11.71 6.60
C GLY A 154 4.58 12.40 7.92
N SER A 155 4.10 11.87 9.06
CA SER A 155 4.49 12.40 10.38
C SER A 155 5.97 12.14 10.69
N ILE A 156 6.51 11.00 10.29
CA ILE A 156 7.95 10.71 10.42
C ILE A 156 8.75 11.71 9.58
N HIS A 157 8.39 11.85 8.29
CA HIS A 157 9.03 12.79 7.38
C HIS A 157 9.05 14.22 7.96
N TYR A 158 7.91 14.70 8.48
CA TYR A 158 7.80 16.00 9.12
C TYR A 158 8.77 16.13 10.30
N ASN A 159 8.84 15.13 11.17
CA ASN A 159 9.65 15.21 12.40
C ASN A 159 11.16 15.13 12.15
N ILE A 160 11.60 14.45 11.10
CA ILE A 160 13.03 14.37 10.73
C ILE A 160 13.47 15.54 9.85
N SER A 161 12.53 16.29 9.26
CA SER A 161 12.87 17.40 8.37
C SER A 161 13.56 18.55 9.11
N PRO A 162 14.73 19.01 8.67
CA PRO A 162 15.40 20.19 9.23
C PRO A 162 14.61 21.48 8.99
N MET A 163 13.60 21.45 8.12
CA MET A 163 12.70 22.60 7.85
C MET A 163 11.48 22.63 8.77
N ARG A 164 11.37 21.68 9.69
CA ARG A 164 10.26 21.66 10.64
C ARG A 164 10.16 22.97 11.41
N GLN A 165 8.98 23.58 11.35
CA GLN A 165 8.63 24.75 12.15
C GLN A 165 7.77 24.28 13.32
N GLY A 166 8.34 24.29 14.52
CA GLY A 166 7.61 23.90 15.72
C GLY A 166 8.12 22.64 16.41
N PRO A 167 7.44 22.20 17.48
CA PRO A 167 7.81 21.02 18.26
C PRO A 167 7.61 19.73 17.44
N GLU A 168 8.21 18.65 17.91
CA GLU A 168 7.90 17.30 17.38
C GLU A 168 6.44 16.95 17.65
N VAL A 169 5.76 16.50 16.62
CA VAL A 169 4.39 15.99 16.68
C VAL A 169 4.37 14.60 16.09
N TRP A 170 4.25 13.62 16.95
CA TRP A 170 4.22 12.22 16.55
C TRP A 170 2.80 11.70 16.60
N GLU A 171 2.34 11.19 15.47
CA GLU A 171 1.10 10.44 15.40
C GLU A 171 1.24 9.08 16.11
N ASP A 172 0.12 8.54 16.55
CA ASP A 172 0.07 7.17 17.05
C ASP A 172 0.15 6.19 15.87
N ARG A 173 0.82 5.05 16.10
CA ARG A 173 0.89 3.99 15.10
C ARG A 173 -0.52 3.54 14.74
N PRO A 174 -0.91 3.55 13.45
CA PRO A 174 -2.25 3.12 13.05
C PRO A 174 -2.46 1.63 13.36
N THR A 175 -3.65 1.32 13.88
CA THR A 175 -4.07 -0.08 13.97
C THR A 175 -4.39 -0.58 12.57
N LEU A 176 -3.65 -1.59 12.12
CA LEU A 176 -3.81 -2.21 10.81
C LEU A 176 -4.23 -3.67 10.98
N THR A 177 -5.06 -4.16 10.07
CA THR A 177 -5.54 -5.54 10.07
C THR A 177 -5.36 -6.17 8.70
N ARG A 178 -5.14 -7.48 8.67
CA ARG A 178 -4.89 -8.18 7.39
C ARG A 178 -6.10 -8.15 6.45
N TRP A 179 -7.30 -8.25 7.02
CA TRP A 179 -8.55 -8.35 6.28
C TRP A 179 -9.56 -7.33 6.78
N ALA A 180 -10.51 -6.97 5.95
CA ALA A 180 -11.69 -6.24 6.39
C ALA A 180 -12.37 -7.03 7.52
N VAL A 181 -12.82 -6.33 8.55
CA VAL A 181 -13.62 -6.96 9.60
C VAL A 181 -14.99 -7.20 8.99
N ASP A 182 -15.49 -8.42 9.11
CA ASP A 182 -16.88 -8.72 8.73
C ASP A 182 -17.79 -7.82 9.59
N VAL A 183 -18.52 -6.92 8.91
CA VAL A 183 -19.46 -5.99 9.53
C VAL A 183 -20.81 -6.67 9.67
#